data_36de1df7eee34135794aba4296b91299
#
_entry.id   36de1df7eee34135794aba4296b91299
#
_cell.length_a   1.000
_cell.length_b   1.000
_cell.length_c   1.000
_cell.angle_alpha   90.00
_cell.angle_beta   90.00
_cell.angle_gamma   90.00
#
_symmetry.space_group_name_H-M   'P 1'
#
loop_
_entity.id
_entity.type
_entity.pdbx_description
1 polymer ?
#
loop_
_entity_poly.entity_id
_entity_poly.type
_entity_poly.pdbx_seq_one_letter_code
_entity_poly.pdbx_strand_id
1 'polypeptide(L)'
;MKFYEFVEKLQKEYSGKVILIKNGTFFNAIGKDAIIVEKIFKLKRTCFAKNICKCGFPAYYYQQNLDIFKEKLKKPGIGIIVFDEKENGRYIYKGRRFDILFETEGRKTKERRRSIDCLQCENNRYTIKQ
;
A
#
# COMPACT_ATOMS: atom_id res chain seq x y z
N MET A 1 -0.52 -14.30 -12.13
CA MET A 1 -0.06 -12.97 -11.74
C MET A 1 0.35 -12.98 -10.27
N LYS A 2 1.52 -12.47 -9.98
CA LYS A 2 1.96 -12.37 -8.60
C LYS A 2 1.31 -11.18 -7.92
N PHE A 3 1.20 -11.24 -6.61
CA PHE A 3 0.50 -10.20 -5.88
C PHE A 3 1.11 -8.82 -6.11
N TYR A 4 2.44 -8.70 -6.11
CA TYR A 4 3.04 -7.39 -6.32
C TYR A 4 2.81 -6.85 -7.72
N GLU A 5 2.63 -7.73 -8.70
CA GLU A 5 2.30 -7.30 -10.06
C GLU A 5 0.90 -6.71 -10.10
N PHE A 6 -0.01 -7.31 -9.35
CA PHE A 6 -1.37 -6.82 -9.19
C PHE A 6 -1.34 -5.43 -8.55
N VAL A 7 -0.57 -5.29 -7.47
CA VAL A 7 -0.45 -4.00 -6.79
C VAL A 7 0.18 -2.95 -7.70
N GLU A 8 1.20 -3.33 -8.43
CA GLU A 8 1.86 -2.40 -9.36
C GLU A 8 0.89 -1.91 -10.42
N LYS A 9 0.05 -2.79 -10.91
CA LYS A 9 -0.98 -2.41 -11.87
C LYS A 9 -1.93 -1.38 -11.27
N LEU A 10 -2.35 -1.61 -10.03
CA LEU A 10 -3.22 -0.66 -9.34
C LEU A 10 -2.52 0.68 -9.12
N GLN A 11 -1.24 0.64 -8.79
CA GLN A 11 -0.47 1.87 -8.57
C GLN A 11 -0.37 2.71 -9.83
N LYS A 12 -0.32 2.06 -10.97
CA LYS A 12 -0.30 2.78 -12.25
C LYS A 12 -1.68 3.34 -12.58
N GLU A 13 -2.72 2.57 -12.30
CA GLU A 13 -4.08 2.98 -12.61
C GLU A 13 -4.53 4.12 -11.71
N TYR A 14 -4.11 4.11 -10.45
CA TYR A 14 -4.51 5.11 -9.47
C TYR A 14 -3.31 5.93 -9.03
N SER A 15 -2.67 6.57 -9.98
CA SER A 15 -1.52 7.42 -9.66
C SER A 15 -1.97 8.58 -8.77
N GLY A 16 -1.12 8.94 -7.83
CA GLY A 16 -1.46 9.97 -6.86
C GLY A 16 -2.18 9.46 -5.64
N LYS A 17 -2.43 8.15 -5.56
CA LYS A 17 -3.09 7.55 -4.43
C LYS A 17 -2.25 6.47 -3.80
N VAL A 18 -2.34 6.37 -2.49
CA VAL A 18 -1.74 5.28 -1.74
C VAL A 18 -2.73 4.13 -1.75
N ILE A 19 -2.27 2.97 -2.12
CA ILE A 19 -3.12 1.79 -2.25
C ILE A 19 -2.97 0.92 -1.03
N LEU A 20 -4.08 0.67 -0.35
CA LEU A 20 -4.14 -0.26 0.77
C LEU A 20 -5.00 -1.43 0.38
N ILE A 21 -4.48 -2.62 0.56
CA ILE A 21 -5.21 -3.83 0.20
C ILE A 21 -5.38 -4.67 1.45
N LYS A 22 -6.63 -5.02 1.72
CA LYS A 22 -6.92 -5.87 2.87
C LYS A 22 -6.57 -7.30 2.53
N ASN A 23 -5.78 -7.90 3.38
CA ASN A 23 -5.37 -9.27 3.23
C ASN A 23 -5.52 -9.93 4.59
N GLY A 24 -6.58 -10.71 4.75
CA GLY A 24 -6.94 -11.24 6.04
C GLY A 24 -7.40 -10.13 6.97
N THR A 25 -6.76 -10.00 8.11
CA THR A 25 -7.13 -8.98 9.10
C THR A 25 -6.26 -7.73 9.04
N PHE A 26 -5.39 -7.65 8.03
CA PHE A 26 -4.48 -6.52 7.90
C PHE A 26 -4.70 -5.78 6.59
N PHE A 27 -4.52 -4.46 6.63
CA PHE A 27 -4.33 -3.67 5.43
C PHE A 27 -2.85 -3.55 5.17
N ASN A 28 -2.45 -3.64 3.92
CA ASN A 28 -1.06 -3.57 3.53
C ASN A 28 -0.85 -2.57 2.41
N ALA A 29 0.22 -1.78 2.54
CA ALA A 29 0.75 -0.98 1.45
C ALA A 29 2.02 -1.66 0.99
N ILE A 30 2.21 -1.74 -0.31
CA ILE A 30 3.31 -2.49 -0.90
C ILE A 30 4.24 -1.57 -1.69
N GLY A 31 5.53 -1.81 -1.58
CA GLY A 31 6.51 -1.12 -2.40
C GLY A 31 6.54 0.38 -2.17
N LYS A 32 6.26 1.14 -3.20
CA LYS A 32 6.29 2.60 -3.12
C LYS A 32 5.35 3.15 -2.06
N ASP A 33 4.18 2.54 -1.97
CA ASP A 33 3.18 2.99 -1.02
C ASP A 33 3.57 2.66 0.41
N ALA A 34 4.31 1.56 0.60
CA ALA A 34 4.81 1.20 1.92
C ALA A 34 5.75 2.27 2.46
N ILE A 35 6.56 2.85 1.60
CA ILE A 35 7.48 3.90 1.98
C ILE A 35 6.72 5.14 2.43
N ILE A 36 5.67 5.48 1.70
CA ILE A 36 4.83 6.63 2.04
C ILE A 36 4.13 6.41 3.37
N VAL A 37 3.55 5.24 3.56
CA VAL A 37 2.82 4.92 4.78
C VAL A 37 3.74 4.92 5.98
N GLU A 38 4.91 4.35 5.86
CA GLU A 38 5.89 4.36 6.93
C GLU A 38 6.22 5.78 7.35
N LYS A 39 6.46 6.62 6.35
CA LYS A 39 6.90 7.98 6.62
C LYS A 39 5.81 8.83 7.26
N ILE A 40 4.60 8.71 6.76
CA ILE A 40 3.49 9.55 7.22
C ILE A 40 2.90 9.06 8.53
N PHE A 41 2.73 7.76 8.66
CA PHE A 41 2.06 7.19 9.83
C PHE A 41 3.03 6.63 10.86
N LYS A 42 4.33 6.67 10.56
CA LYS A 42 5.38 6.20 11.47
C LYS A 42 5.19 4.73 11.86
N LEU A 43 4.80 3.94 10.88
CA LEU A 43 4.65 2.51 11.06
C LEU A 43 5.91 1.82 10.56
N LYS A 44 6.14 0.63 11.05
CA LYS A 44 7.33 -0.10 10.68
C LYS A 44 7.15 -0.80 9.34
N ARG A 45 8.15 -0.65 8.49
CA ARG A 45 8.18 -1.30 7.19
C ARG A 45 8.93 -2.63 7.32
N THR A 46 8.41 -3.67 6.67
CA THR A 46 9.05 -4.98 6.64
C THR A 46 9.18 -5.46 5.21
N CYS A 47 9.89 -6.56 5.01
CA CYS A 47 10.06 -7.10 3.67
C CYS A 47 8.88 -7.98 3.31
N PHE A 48 8.30 -7.73 2.13
CA PHE A 48 7.25 -8.55 1.59
C PHE A 48 7.84 -9.67 0.73
N ALA A 49 8.80 -9.31 -0.09
CA ALA A 49 9.51 -10.22 -0.98
C ALA A 49 10.87 -9.62 -1.26
N LYS A 50 11.67 -10.26 -2.08
CA LYS A 50 13.00 -9.75 -2.41
C LYS A 50 12.89 -8.34 -2.97
N ASN A 51 13.52 -7.39 -2.30
CA ASN A 51 13.56 -5.99 -2.70
C ASN A 51 12.19 -5.30 -2.74
N ILE A 52 11.18 -5.90 -2.15
CA ILE A 52 9.86 -5.31 -2.09
C ILE A 52 9.44 -5.23 -0.64
N CYS A 53 9.18 -4.06 -0.16
CA CYS A 53 8.77 -3.86 1.22
C CYS A 53 7.26 -3.74 1.34
N LYS A 54 6.78 -3.89 2.54
CA LYS A 54 5.39 -3.68 2.86
C LYS A 54 5.29 -2.93 4.17
N CYS A 55 4.19 -2.23 4.35
CA CYS A 55 3.86 -1.60 5.61
C CYS A 55 2.41 -1.93 5.89
N GLY A 56 2.17 -2.68 6.96
CA GLY A 56 0.82 -3.15 7.25
C GLY A 56 0.39 -2.79 8.64
N PHE A 57 -0.91 -2.81 8.85
CA PHE A 57 -1.50 -2.54 10.15
C PHE A 57 -2.84 -3.25 10.22
N PRO A 58 -3.32 -3.54 11.45
CA PRO A 58 -4.60 -4.23 11.59
C PRO A 58 -5.75 -3.43 10.99
N ALA A 59 -6.69 -4.13 10.38
CA ALA A 59 -7.84 -3.47 9.78
C ALA A 59 -8.65 -2.67 10.81
N TYR A 60 -8.77 -3.20 12.03
CA TYR A 60 -9.52 -2.48 13.05
C TYR A 60 -8.87 -1.13 13.40
N TYR A 61 -7.54 -1.08 13.35
CA TYR A 61 -6.81 0.17 13.60
C TYR A 61 -7.18 1.22 12.56
N TYR A 62 -7.23 0.80 11.29
CA TYR A 62 -7.59 1.69 10.21
C TYR A 62 -9.02 2.22 10.40
N GLN A 63 -9.95 1.33 10.71
CA GLN A 63 -11.35 1.72 10.88
C GLN A 63 -11.55 2.69 12.03
N GLN A 64 -10.81 2.49 13.11
CA GLN A 64 -10.89 3.37 14.27
C GLN A 64 -10.22 4.72 14.03
N ASN A 65 -9.26 4.76 13.12
CA ASN A 65 -8.45 5.96 12.90
C ASN A 65 -8.59 6.53 11.50
N LEU A 66 -9.71 6.25 10.85
CA LEU A 66 -9.92 6.67 9.46
C LEU A 66 -9.75 8.18 9.27
N ASP A 67 -10.30 8.97 10.16
CA ASP A 67 -10.20 10.42 10.05
C ASP A 67 -8.77 10.90 10.20
N ILE A 68 -8.01 10.23 11.06
CA ILE A 68 -6.60 10.56 11.24
C ILE A 68 -5.82 10.25 9.97
N PHE A 69 -6.13 9.12 9.34
CA PHE A 69 -5.49 8.76 8.07
C PHE A 69 -5.77 9.79 7.00
N LYS A 70 -7.04 10.20 6.87
CA LYS A 70 -7.42 11.21 5.89
C LYS A 70 -6.70 12.52 6.14
N GLU A 71 -6.65 12.94 7.37
CA GLU A 71 -6.05 14.21 7.73
C GLU A 71 -4.56 14.24 7.46
N LYS A 72 -3.87 13.17 7.79
CA LYS A 72 -2.42 13.09 7.57
C LYS A 72 -2.04 13.09 6.09
N LEU A 73 -2.92 12.58 5.24
CA LEU A 73 -2.66 12.53 3.81
C LEU A 73 -3.10 13.79 3.10
N LYS A 74 -3.95 14.57 3.72
CA LYS A 74 -4.52 15.76 3.11
C LYS A 74 -3.49 16.83 2.76
N LYS A 75 -2.61 17.13 3.70
CA LYS A 75 -1.63 18.18 3.51
C LYS A 75 -0.68 17.90 2.35
N PRO A 76 -0.09 16.70 2.24
CA PRO A 76 0.73 16.40 1.08
C PRO A 76 -0.09 16.19 -0.20
N GLY A 77 -1.41 16.18 -0.08
CA GLY A 77 -2.25 16.02 -1.26
C GLY A 77 -2.27 14.60 -1.80
N ILE A 78 -2.06 13.63 -0.93
CA ILE A 78 -2.02 12.22 -1.34
C ILE A 78 -3.40 11.63 -1.11
N GLY A 79 -3.97 11.03 -2.14
CA GLY A 79 -5.21 10.31 -1.98
C GLY A 79 -4.97 8.91 -1.46
N ILE A 80 -6.00 8.30 -0.94
CA ILE A 80 -5.93 6.94 -0.48
C ILE A 80 -7.06 6.15 -1.13
N ILE A 81 -6.76 4.95 -1.54
CA ILE A 81 -7.78 4.06 -2.05
C ILE A 81 -7.59 2.71 -1.36
N VAL A 82 -8.67 2.18 -0.86
CA VAL A 82 -8.65 0.97 -0.07
C VAL A 82 -9.41 -0.12 -0.80
N PHE A 83 -8.76 -1.24 -0.98
CA PHE A 83 -9.37 -2.42 -1.61
C PHE A 83 -9.62 -3.48 -0.57
N ASP A 84 -10.79 -4.07 -0.64
CA ASP A 84 -11.14 -5.20 0.21
C ASP A 84 -11.68 -6.32 -0.68
N GLU A 85 -11.55 -7.54 -0.20
CA GLU A 85 -12.04 -8.68 -0.93
C GLU A 85 -13.56 -8.69 -0.89
N LYS A 86 -14.17 -8.70 -2.06
CA LYS A 86 -15.61 -8.69 -2.20
C LYS A 86 -16.06 -9.72 -3.21
N GLU A 87 -17.31 -10.09 -3.13
CA GLU A 87 -17.86 -11.06 -4.05
C GLU A 87 -17.88 -10.55 -5.49
N ASN A 88 -18.20 -9.29 -5.67
CA ASN A 88 -18.33 -8.70 -7.00
C ASN A 88 -17.24 -7.67 -7.29
N GLY A 89 -16.03 -7.94 -6.87
CA GLY A 89 -14.94 -6.99 -7.00
C GLY A 89 -14.53 -6.72 -8.44
N ARG A 90 -13.91 -5.58 -8.65
CA ARG A 90 -13.43 -5.16 -9.97
C ARG A 90 -12.12 -5.80 -10.33
N TYR A 91 -11.35 -6.20 -9.36
CA TYR A 91 -10.01 -6.75 -9.55
C TYR A 91 -9.97 -8.17 -9.05
N ILE A 92 -9.25 -9.01 -9.74
CA ILE A 92 -9.15 -10.44 -9.39
C ILE A 92 -7.68 -10.80 -9.23
N TYR A 93 -7.37 -11.44 -8.11
CA TYR A 93 -6.06 -11.98 -7.87
C TYR A 93 -6.21 -13.38 -7.28
N LYS A 94 -5.68 -14.37 -7.99
CA LYS A 94 -5.79 -15.78 -7.59
C LYS A 94 -7.25 -16.19 -7.32
N GLY A 95 -8.16 -15.76 -8.19
CA GLY A 95 -9.57 -16.08 -8.05
C GLY A 95 -10.31 -15.27 -6.99
N ARG A 96 -9.61 -14.43 -6.26
CA ARG A 96 -10.22 -13.58 -5.24
C ARG A 96 -10.55 -12.23 -5.85
N ARG A 97 -11.71 -11.72 -5.51
CA ARG A 97 -12.20 -10.46 -6.07
C ARG A 97 -12.03 -9.34 -5.07
N PHE A 98 -11.54 -8.21 -5.55
CA PHE A 98 -11.34 -7.03 -4.72
C PHE A 98 -12.16 -5.89 -5.25
N ASP A 99 -12.72 -5.11 -4.37
CA ASP A 99 -13.51 -3.96 -4.72
C ASP A 99 -12.99 -2.75 -3.97
N ILE A 100 -13.33 -1.58 -4.46
CA ILE A 100 -12.96 -0.34 -3.79
C ILE A 100 -13.84 -0.17 -2.57
N LEU A 101 -13.22 -0.17 -1.41
CA LEU A 101 -13.93 0.05 -0.16
C LEU A 101 -14.04 1.53 0.15
N PHE A 102 -12.98 2.27 -0.16
CA PHE A 102 -12.94 3.68 0.19
C PHE A 102 -11.91 4.38 -0.70
N GLU A 103 -12.23 5.59 -1.13
CA GLU A 103 -11.35 6.35 -2.00
C GLU A 103 -11.45 7.82 -1.68
N THR A 104 -10.31 8.51 -1.61
CA THR A 104 -10.27 9.95 -1.50
C THR A 104 -9.56 10.51 -2.72
N GLU A 105 -9.79 11.79 -2.98
CA GLU A 105 -9.08 12.44 -4.05
C GLU A 105 -7.62 12.59 -3.67
N GLY A 106 -6.77 12.48 -4.64
CA GLY A 106 -5.34 12.67 -4.45
C GLY A 106 -4.80 13.55 -5.55
N ARG A 107 -3.62 14.10 -5.32
CA ARG A 107 -2.96 14.93 -6.30
C ARG A 107 -2.39 14.05 -7.38
N LYS A 108 -2.63 14.38 -8.62
CA LYS A 108 -1.96 13.70 -9.70
C LYS A 108 -0.55 14.25 -9.79
N THR A 109 0.43 13.40 -9.70
CA THR A 109 1.81 13.82 -9.80
C THR A 109 2.50 13.01 -10.85
N LYS A 110 3.47 13.62 -11.42
CA LYS A 110 4.24 12.91 -12.30
C LYS A 110 5.17 12.09 -11.63
N GLU A 111 5.42 12.08 -10.49
CA GLU A 111 6.22 11.42 -9.91
C GLU A 111 6.34 10.77 -9.41
N ARG A 112 6.64 10.39 -9.06
CA ARG A 112 7.13 9.92 -8.59
C ARG A 112 7.40 9.13 -7.80
N ARG A 113 6.75 8.24 -7.79
CA ARG A 113 7.14 7.14 -7.01
C ARG A 113 8.34 6.52 -7.63
N ARG A 114 9.29 6.17 -6.85
CA ARG A 114 10.40 5.52 -7.33
C ARG A 114 10.07 4.10 -7.64
N SER A 115 11.02 3.31 -8.09
CA SER A 115 10.89 1.88 -8.26
C SER A 115 10.35 1.22 -7.00
N ILE A 116 9.72 0.05 -7.13
CA ILE A 116 9.26 -0.67 -5.96
C ILE A 116 10.40 -1.38 -5.23
N ASP A 117 11.60 -1.28 -5.75
CA ASP A 117 12.76 -1.85 -5.10
C ASP A 117 12.94 -1.25 -3.70
N CYS A 118 13.35 -2.06 -2.79
CA CYS A 118 13.48 -1.64 -1.41
C CYS A 118 14.94 -1.71 -0.97
N LEU A 119 15.58 -0.55 -0.89
CA LEU A 119 16.95 -0.48 -0.42
C LEU A 119 17.08 -0.97 1.01
N GLN A 120 16.05 -0.73 1.80
CA GLN A 120 16.00 -1.23 3.16
C GLN A 120 16.07 -2.74 3.21
N CYS A 121 15.35 -3.39 2.31
CA CYS A 121 15.36 -4.84 2.24
C CYS A 121 16.73 -5.36 1.84
N GLU A 122 17.41 -4.69 0.95
CA GLU A 122 18.75 -5.10 0.57
C GLU A 122 19.70 -4.98 1.74
N ASN A 123 19.63 -3.89 2.45
CA ASN A 123 20.48 -3.68 3.61
C ASN A 123 20.19 -4.73 4.68
N ASN A 124 18.92 -5.04 4.89
CA ASN A 124 18.55 -6.04 5.87
C ASN A 124 19.05 -7.43 5.49
N ARG A 125 19.04 -7.74 4.20
CA ARG A 125 19.56 -9.02 3.74
C ARG A 125 21.03 -9.16 4.04
N TYR A 126 21.80 -8.10 3.83
CA TYR A 126 23.21 -8.15 4.19
C TYR A 126 23.38 -8.37 5.68
N THR A 127 22.58 -7.69 6.45
CA THR A 127 22.64 -7.82 7.90
C THR A 127 22.29 -9.24 8.33
N ILE A 128 21.27 -9.79 7.74
CA ILE A 128 20.81 -11.13 8.08
C ILE A 128 21.84 -12.19 7.73
N LYS A 129 22.52 -12.01 6.64
CA LYS A 129 23.53 -12.97 6.21
C LYS A 129 24.77 -12.96 7.08
N GLN A 130 24.95 -11.92 7.81
CA GLN A 130 26.05 -11.81 8.73
C GLN A 130 25.73 -12.56 10.01
#